data_40373cd96845c00b2555a8146516e338
#
_entry.id   40373cd96845c00b2555a8146516e338
#
_cell.length_a   1.000
_cell.length_b   1.000
_cell.length_c   1.000
_cell.angle_alpha   90.00
_cell.angle_beta   90.00
_cell.angle_gamma   90.00
#
_symmetry.space_group_name_H-M   'P 1'
#
loop_
_entity.id
_entity.type
_entity.pdbx_description
1 polymer ?
#
loop_
_entity_poly.entity_id
_entity_poly.type
_entity_poly.pdbx_seq_one_letter_code
_entity_poly.pdbx_strand_id
1 'polypeptide(L)'
;MARFKTTLLAFHFLTIAGLFMPSLNAHANTPDSSVAVPSQDAVYQLRIYEIFETNKVAFHQRFRDHAMRIMARHGFDIIALWEAKTHQRTEFVYVIRWPDADTMRQGWKNLMADQEWSAIKEKSAAEHGAMVGEIQEKVMALTDYSLIPAGLPRP
;
A
#
# COMPACT_ATOMS: atom_id res chain seq x y z
N MET A 1 52.52 44.60 41.60
CA MET A 1 52.77 44.41 43.05
C MET A 1 51.85 43.41 43.62
N ALA A 2 52.28 42.60 44.50
CA ALA A 2 51.70 41.61 45.36
C ALA A 2 51.54 40.19 44.78
N ARG A 3 52.48 39.39 45.17
CA ARG A 3 52.53 37.93 45.23
C ARG A 3 51.66 37.47 46.39
N PHE A 4 50.97 36.34 46.29
CA PHE A 4 50.84 35.48 47.43
C PHE A 4 50.90 34.00 47.01
N LYS A 5 51.58 33.28 47.82
CA LYS A 5 52.16 31.95 47.74
C LYS A 5 51.11 30.86 48.13
N THR A 6 51.23 29.72 47.50
CA THR A 6 51.38 28.36 48.07
C THR A 6 50.40 27.91 49.18
N THR A 7 49.70 26.81 48.95
CA THR A 7 49.81 25.64 49.84
C THR A 7 49.36 24.37 49.15
N LEU A 8 50.27 23.40 49.11
CA LEU A 8 50.12 22.00 48.66
C LEU A 8 49.49 21.20 49.77
N LEU A 9 48.43 20.50 49.49
CA LEU A 9 47.95 19.44 50.39
C LEU A 9 47.71 18.17 49.59
N ALA A 10 48.58 17.21 49.78
CA ALA A 10 48.48 15.85 49.26
C ALA A 10 47.48 15.05 50.12
N PHE A 11 46.45 14.51 49.52
CA PHE A 11 45.67 13.45 50.13
C PHE A 11 45.75 12.19 49.27
N HIS A 12 46.37 11.19 49.85
CA HIS A 12 46.35 9.81 49.40
C HIS A 12 44.94 9.24 49.63
N PHE A 13 44.31 8.79 48.60
CA PHE A 13 43.16 7.88 48.75
C PHE A 13 43.32 6.66 47.87
N LEU A 14 43.31 5.58 48.56
CA LEU A 14 43.27 4.16 48.33
C LEU A 14 42.44 3.75 47.09
N THR A 15 43.10 3.09 46.14
CA THR A 15 42.50 2.44 44.99
C THR A 15 41.72 1.18 45.41
N ILE A 16 40.40 1.23 45.28
CA ILE A 16 39.57 0.03 45.23
C ILE A 16 39.26 -0.27 43.79
N ALA A 17 39.86 -1.34 43.26
CA ALA A 17 39.55 -1.87 41.95
C ALA A 17 38.19 -2.58 41.98
N GLY A 18 37.15 -1.88 41.59
CA GLY A 18 35.84 -2.48 41.28
C GLY A 18 35.81 -3.00 39.86
N LEU A 19 35.77 -4.31 39.70
CA LEU A 19 35.53 -4.97 38.42
C LEU A 19 34.12 -4.58 37.90
N PHE A 20 34.06 -3.64 36.98
CA PHE A 20 32.82 -3.30 36.28
C PHE A 20 32.72 -4.22 35.04
N MET A 21 31.94 -5.29 35.16
CA MET A 21 31.56 -6.08 34.02
C MET A 21 30.47 -5.32 33.21
N PRO A 22 30.69 -4.99 31.91
CA PRO A 22 29.61 -4.48 31.11
C PRO A 22 28.64 -5.63 30.80
N SER A 23 27.41 -5.54 31.29
CA SER A 23 26.30 -6.37 30.82
C SER A 23 26.01 -6.01 29.38
N LEU A 24 26.40 -6.88 28.46
CA LEU A 24 25.94 -6.86 27.09
C LEU A 24 24.45 -7.21 27.06
N ASN A 25 23.58 -6.21 27.19
CA ASN A 25 22.20 -6.33 26.77
C ASN A 25 22.19 -6.37 25.22
N ALA A 26 22.29 -7.57 24.68
CA ALA A 26 21.94 -7.81 23.31
C ALA A 26 20.42 -7.62 23.19
N HIS A 27 19.99 -6.41 22.83
CA HIS A 27 18.64 -6.20 22.31
C HIS A 27 18.60 -6.93 20.96
N ALA A 28 18.09 -8.15 20.98
CA ALA A 28 17.64 -8.80 19.76
C ALA A 28 16.52 -7.92 19.19
N ASN A 29 16.85 -7.13 18.16
CA ASN A 29 15.86 -6.55 17.27
C ASN A 29 15.16 -7.70 16.56
N THR A 30 14.12 -8.24 17.16
CA THR A 30 13.10 -8.98 16.44
C THR A 30 12.51 -8.00 15.42
N PRO A 31 12.54 -8.29 14.12
CA PRO A 31 11.79 -7.49 13.17
C PRO A 31 10.33 -7.59 13.61
N ASP A 32 9.78 -6.46 14.02
CA ASP A 32 8.36 -6.31 14.27
C ASP A 32 7.64 -6.50 12.94
N SER A 33 7.32 -7.75 12.64
CA SER A 33 6.37 -8.10 11.58
C SER A 33 4.97 -7.84 12.12
N SER A 34 4.69 -6.57 12.41
CA SER A 34 3.32 -6.15 12.62
C SER A 34 2.60 -6.30 11.28
N VAL A 35 2.05 -7.48 11.06
CA VAL A 35 1.04 -7.69 10.04
C VAL A 35 -0.08 -6.72 10.38
N ALA A 36 -0.20 -5.64 9.58
CA ALA A 36 -1.25 -4.66 9.77
C ALA A 36 -2.60 -5.38 9.74
N VAL A 37 -3.23 -5.46 10.91
CA VAL A 37 -4.60 -5.99 11.02
C VAL A 37 -5.49 -4.98 10.31
N PRO A 38 -6.29 -5.37 9.29
CA PRO A 38 -7.25 -4.46 8.67
C PRO A 38 -8.17 -3.91 9.76
N SER A 39 -8.40 -2.60 9.74
CA SER A 39 -9.40 -1.98 10.61
C SER A 39 -10.78 -2.60 10.33
N GLN A 40 -11.67 -2.62 11.33
CA GLN A 40 -13.07 -3.07 11.15
C GLN A 40 -13.80 -2.24 10.07
N ASP A 41 -13.23 -1.11 9.66
CA ASP A 41 -13.74 -0.19 8.66
C ASP A 41 -13.27 -0.51 7.23
N ALA A 42 -12.48 -1.58 7.03
CA ALA A 42 -11.99 -1.95 5.71
C ALA A 42 -13.15 -2.21 4.74
N VAL A 43 -13.08 -1.56 3.59
CA VAL A 43 -14.07 -1.74 2.52
C VAL A 43 -13.44 -2.42 1.31
N TYR A 44 -14.25 -3.18 0.59
CA TYR A 44 -13.86 -3.81 -0.66
C TYR A 44 -14.66 -3.18 -1.79
N GLN A 45 -13.98 -2.88 -2.89
CA GLN A 45 -14.63 -2.30 -4.07
C GLN A 45 -14.51 -3.28 -5.23
N LEU A 46 -15.65 -3.80 -5.67
CA LEU A 46 -15.75 -4.57 -6.90
C LEU A 46 -15.90 -3.62 -8.07
N ARG A 47 -15.07 -3.80 -9.09
CA ARG A 47 -15.14 -3.07 -10.36
C ARG A 47 -15.38 -4.05 -11.49
N ILE A 48 -16.35 -3.77 -12.35
CA ILE A 48 -16.68 -4.57 -13.53
C ILE A 48 -16.65 -3.63 -14.73
N TYR A 49 -15.77 -3.88 -15.66
CA TYR A 49 -15.59 -3.11 -16.90
C TYR A 49 -16.01 -3.96 -18.09
N GLU A 50 -16.94 -3.51 -18.87
CA GLU A 50 -17.10 -4.05 -20.22
C GLU A 50 -15.83 -3.75 -21.03
N ILE A 51 -15.24 -4.77 -21.65
CA ILE A 51 -14.08 -4.65 -22.55
C ILE A 51 -14.41 -5.24 -23.91
N PHE A 52 -13.84 -4.65 -24.96
CA PHE A 52 -14.21 -5.03 -26.32
C PHE A 52 -13.20 -6.00 -26.91
N GLU A 53 -13.67 -7.09 -27.51
CA GLU A 53 -12.82 -8.12 -28.13
C GLU A 53 -11.88 -7.54 -29.19
N THR A 54 -12.29 -6.46 -29.89
CA THR A 54 -11.49 -5.81 -30.95
C THR A 54 -10.18 -5.20 -30.46
N ASN A 55 -10.12 -4.77 -29.20
CA ASN A 55 -8.93 -4.13 -28.62
C ASN A 55 -8.59 -4.64 -27.22
N LYS A 56 -9.11 -5.82 -26.86
CA LYS A 56 -8.90 -6.45 -25.56
C LYS A 56 -7.41 -6.60 -25.21
N VAL A 57 -6.57 -6.98 -26.17
CA VAL A 57 -5.12 -7.13 -25.94
C VAL A 57 -4.51 -5.79 -25.52
N ALA A 58 -4.84 -4.70 -26.19
CA ALA A 58 -4.36 -3.36 -25.85
C ALA A 58 -4.88 -2.90 -24.48
N PHE A 59 -6.15 -3.22 -24.15
CA PHE A 59 -6.69 -2.97 -22.81
C PHE A 59 -5.86 -3.66 -21.73
N HIS A 60 -5.60 -4.97 -21.85
CA HIS A 60 -4.83 -5.73 -20.87
C HIS A 60 -3.39 -5.24 -20.75
N GLN A 61 -2.73 -4.89 -21.86
CA GLN A 61 -1.40 -4.28 -21.84
C GLN A 61 -1.40 -2.97 -21.07
N ARG A 62 -2.32 -2.04 -21.39
CA ARG A 62 -2.45 -0.76 -20.69
C ARG A 62 -2.71 -0.96 -19.20
N PHE A 63 -3.59 -1.89 -18.84
CA PHE A 63 -3.91 -2.14 -17.44
C PHE A 63 -2.71 -2.71 -16.67
N ARG A 64 -2.09 -3.77 -17.20
CA ARG A 64 -0.95 -4.44 -16.57
C ARG A 64 0.28 -3.53 -16.48
N ASP A 65 0.64 -2.86 -17.56
CA ASP A 65 1.92 -2.19 -17.70
C ASP A 65 1.89 -0.76 -17.12
N HIS A 66 0.69 -0.17 -17.00
CA HIS A 66 0.54 1.22 -16.56
C HIS A 66 -0.47 1.38 -15.41
N ALA A 67 -1.72 0.94 -15.59
CA ALA A 67 -2.77 1.22 -14.61
C ALA A 67 -2.43 0.65 -13.24
N MET A 68 -2.01 -0.60 -13.13
CA MET A 68 -1.69 -1.25 -11.84
C MET A 68 -0.64 -0.46 -11.05
N ARG A 69 0.44 -0.04 -11.72
CA ARG A 69 1.51 0.74 -11.08
C ARG A 69 1.02 2.11 -10.60
N ILE A 70 0.26 2.81 -11.45
CA ILE A 70 -0.26 4.14 -11.12
C ILE A 70 -1.30 4.05 -10.01
N MET A 71 -2.19 3.06 -10.06
CA MET A 71 -3.17 2.79 -9.01
C MET A 71 -2.48 2.48 -7.67
N ALA A 72 -1.45 1.64 -7.66
CA ALA A 72 -0.67 1.35 -6.45
C ALA A 72 -0.06 2.63 -5.84
N ARG A 73 0.44 3.56 -6.66
CA ARG A 73 0.95 4.87 -6.22
C ARG A 73 -0.11 5.71 -5.48
N HIS A 74 -1.37 5.51 -5.80
CA HIS A 74 -2.52 6.19 -5.20
C HIS A 74 -3.26 5.35 -4.14
N GLY A 75 -2.62 4.29 -3.62
CA GLY A 75 -3.13 3.51 -2.51
C GLY A 75 -4.15 2.43 -2.87
N PHE A 76 -4.28 2.08 -4.15
CA PHE A 76 -5.12 0.97 -4.58
C PHE A 76 -4.47 -0.37 -4.25
N ASP A 77 -5.07 -1.14 -3.37
CA ASP A 77 -4.66 -2.52 -3.06
C ASP A 77 -5.53 -3.50 -3.86
N ILE A 78 -5.11 -3.78 -5.10
CA ILE A 78 -5.82 -4.71 -5.99
C ILE A 78 -5.51 -6.13 -5.53
N ILE A 79 -6.51 -6.82 -5.02
CA ILE A 79 -6.35 -8.16 -4.43
C ILE A 79 -6.66 -9.30 -5.40
N ALA A 80 -7.42 -9.05 -6.46
CA ALA A 80 -7.73 -10.06 -7.46
C ALA A 80 -8.25 -9.44 -8.77
N LEU A 81 -8.00 -10.13 -9.89
CA LEU A 81 -8.41 -9.73 -11.24
C LEU A 81 -8.93 -10.94 -12.00
N TRP A 82 -9.98 -10.75 -12.79
CA TRP A 82 -10.57 -11.79 -13.62
C TRP A 82 -10.99 -11.22 -14.98
N GLU A 83 -11.03 -12.09 -15.99
CA GLU A 83 -11.82 -11.90 -17.20
C GLU A 83 -13.03 -12.84 -17.10
N ALA A 84 -14.21 -12.31 -17.28
CA ALA A 84 -15.44 -13.07 -17.33
C ALA A 84 -16.10 -12.92 -18.70
N LYS A 85 -16.68 -14.01 -19.21
CA LYS A 85 -17.46 -13.99 -20.45
C LYS A 85 -18.91 -14.28 -20.13
N THR A 86 -19.77 -13.41 -20.62
CA THR A 86 -21.22 -13.65 -20.66
C THR A 86 -21.64 -13.91 -22.10
N HIS A 87 -22.91 -14.26 -22.34
CA HIS A 87 -23.42 -14.38 -23.70
C HIS A 87 -23.44 -13.07 -24.50
N GLN A 88 -23.32 -11.93 -23.82
CA GLN A 88 -23.47 -10.59 -24.39
C GLN A 88 -22.16 -9.85 -24.52
N ARG A 89 -21.20 -10.04 -23.60
CA ARG A 89 -19.98 -9.25 -23.50
C ARG A 89 -18.85 -9.95 -22.75
N THR A 90 -17.65 -9.43 -22.93
CA THR A 90 -16.50 -9.77 -22.08
C THR A 90 -16.34 -8.69 -21.03
N GLU A 91 -16.09 -9.12 -19.81
CA GLU A 91 -15.92 -8.26 -18.64
C GLU A 91 -14.55 -8.44 -18.01
N PHE A 92 -13.91 -7.33 -17.66
CA PHE A 92 -12.75 -7.30 -16.80
C PHE A 92 -13.19 -6.93 -15.39
N VAL A 93 -12.99 -7.86 -14.47
CA VAL A 93 -13.46 -7.75 -13.08
C VAL A 93 -12.27 -7.68 -12.15
N TYR A 94 -12.29 -6.74 -11.21
CA TYR A 94 -11.27 -6.70 -10.18
C TYR A 94 -11.82 -6.20 -8.85
N VAL A 95 -11.14 -6.60 -7.77
CA VAL A 95 -11.48 -6.19 -6.40
C VAL A 95 -10.31 -5.43 -5.81
N ILE A 96 -10.64 -4.29 -5.22
CA ILE A 96 -9.71 -3.45 -4.49
C ILE A 96 -10.08 -3.49 -3.02
N ARG A 97 -9.10 -3.63 -2.16
CA ARG A 97 -9.25 -3.44 -0.73
C ARG A 97 -8.81 -2.04 -0.35
N TRP A 98 -9.55 -1.41 0.55
CA TRP A 98 -9.28 -0.09 1.10
C TRP A 98 -9.31 -0.12 2.62
N PRO A 99 -8.46 0.64 3.32
CA PRO A 99 -8.52 0.77 4.78
C PRO A 99 -9.88 1.27 5.26
N ASP A 100 -10.50 2.18 4.51
CA ASP A 100 -11.80 2.81 4.78
C ASP A 100 -12.36 3.49 3.53
N ALA A 101 -13.60 3.98 3.63
CA ALA A 101 -14.28 4.65 2.51
C ALA A 101 -13.70 6.02 2.16
N ASP A 102 -13.07 6.72 3.10
CA ASP A 102 -12.46 8.04 2.84
C ASP A 102 -11.18 7.88 2.03
N THR A 103 -10.34 6.90 2.40
CA THR A 103 -9.15 6.53 1.65
C THR A 103 -9.51 6.09 0.22
N MET A 104 -10.59 5.33 0.04
CA MET A 104 -11.10 4.97 -1.28
C MET A 104 -11.44 6.22 -2.12
N ARG A 105 -12.23 7.15 -1.56
CA ARG A 105 -12.60 8.38 -2.27
C ARG A 105 -11.39 9.22 -2.67
N GLN A 106 -10.42 9.34 -1.75
CA GLN A 106 -9.20 10.11 -2.02
C GLN A 106 -8.32 9.43 -3.07
N GLY A 107 -8.17 8.12 -3.03
CA GLY A 107 -7.41 7.33 -4.02
C GLY A 107 -7.96 7.57 -5.43
N TRP A 108 -9.28 7.45 -5.61
CA TRP A 108 -9.92 7.73 -6.90
C TRP A 108 -9.74 9.17 -7.37
N LYS A 109 -9.91 10.15 -6.47
CA LYS A 109 -9.67 11.56 -6.78
C LYS A 109 -8.25 11.79 -7.28
N ASN A 110 -7.26 11.23 -6.61
CA ASN A 110 -5.85 11.35 -6.96
C ASN A 110 -5.55 10.68 -8.31
N LEU A 111 -6.08 9.48 -8.55
CA LEU A 111 -5.92 8.77 -9.82
C LEU A 111 -6.53 9.56 -11.00
N MET A 112 -7.71 10.16 -10.81
CA MET A 112 -8.34 10.95 -11.87
C MET A 112 -7.61 12.26 -12.16
N ALA A 113 -6.87 12.80 -11.19
CA ALA A 113 -6.03 13.99 -11.36
C ALA A 113 -4.60 13.67 -11.84
N ASP A 114 -4.24 12.39 -11.98
CA ASP A 114 -2.91 11.95 -12.37
C ASP A 114 -2.64 12.24 -13.84
N GLN A 115 -1.66 13.10 -14.11
CA GLN A 115 -1.33 13.54 -15.48
C GLN A 115 -0.75 12.41 -16.35
N GLU A 116 0.07 11.53 -15.74
CA GLU A 116 0.61 10.37 -16.44
C GLU A 116 -0.51 9.43 -16.87
N TRP A 117 -1.46 9.15 -15.99
CA TRP A 117 -2.63 8.33 -16.31
C TRP A 117 -3.50 8.97 -17.41
N SER A 118 -3.70 10.28 -17.35
CA SER A 118 -4.46 11.00 -18.38
C SER A 118 -3.80 10.88 -19.76
N ALA A 119 -2.49 11.14 -19.85
CA ALA A 119 -1.74 11.03 -21.10
C ALA A 119 -1.75 9.60 -21.68
N ILE A 120 -1.64 8.57 -20.83
CA ILE A 120 -1.72 7.17 -21.25
C ILE A 120 -3.11 6.84 -21.79
N LYS A 121 -4.17 7.31 -21.14
CA LYS A 121 -5.55 7.10 -21.63
C LYS A 121 -5.77 7.76 -22.98
N GLU A 122 -5.34 9.00 -23.15
CA GLU A 122 -5.48 9.75 -24.40
C GLU A 122 -4.72 9.06 -25.53
N LYS A 123 -3.46 8.71 -25.33
CA LYS A 123 -2.65 7.99 -26.30
C LYS A 123 -3.31 6.68 -26.71
N SER A 124 -3.69 5.87 -25.76
CA SER A 124 -4.28 4.57 -26.03
C SER A 124 -5.65 4.66 -26.71
N ALA A 125 -6.44 5.70 -26.40
CA ALA A 125 -7.71 5.95 -27.08
C ALA A 125 -7.51 6.40 -28.53
N ALA A 126 -6.47 7.19 -28.82
CA ALA A 126 -6.12 7.60 -30.17
C ALA A 126 -5.65 6.40 -31.04
N GLU A 127 -4.91 5.46 -30.44
CA GLU A 127 -4.35 4.30 -31.16
C GLU A 127 -5.36 3.16 -31.33
N HIS A 128 -6.25 2.94 -30.37
CA HIS A 128 -7.08 1.72 -30.29
C HIS A 128 -8.59 2.00 -30.15
N GLY A 129 -8.99 3.26 -30.10
CA GLY A 129 -10.38 3.64 -29.84
C GLY A 129 -10.80 3.43 -28.38
N ALA A 130 -12.11 3.44 -28.15
CA ALA A 130 -12.67 3.17 -26.84
C ALA A 130 -12.35 1.73 -26.41
N MET A 131 -11.74 1.54 -25.25
CA MET A 131 -11.36 0.22 -24.74
C MET A 131 -12.26 -0.27 -23.61
N VAL A 132 -13.05 0.61 -23.03
CA VAL A 132 -13.95 0.31 -21.92
C VAL A 132 -15.32 0.88 -22.27
N GLY A 133 -16.33 0.05 -22.13
CA GLY A 133 -17.73 0.40 -22.26
C GLY A 133 -18.37 0.74 -20.90
N GLU A 134 -19.41 0.00 -20.54
CA GLU A 134 -20.07 0.16 -19.25
C GLU A 134 -19.12 -0.15 -18.08
N ILE A 135 -19.21 0.65 -17.04
CA ILE A 135 -18.51 0.42 -15.76
C ILE A 135 -19.53 0.28 -14.64
N GLN A 136 -19.46 -0.83 -13.94
CA GLN A 136 -20.24 -1.06 -12.74
C GLN A 136 -19.30 -1.13 -11.52
N GLU A 137 -19.82 -0.66 -10.38
CA GLU A 137 -19.09 -0.78 -9.12
C GLU A 137 -20.02 -1.19 -7.96
N LYS A 138 -19.44 -1.86 -6.98
CA LYS A 138 -20.09 -2.16 -5.71
C LYS A 138 -19.09 -1.95 -4.59
N VAL A 139 -19.50 -1.20 -3.57
CA VAL A 139 -18.75 -1.10 -2.32
C VAL A 139 -19.30 -2.15 -1.36
N MET A 140 -18.42 -2.97 -0.80
CA MET A 140 -18.74 -4.15 -0.03
C MET A 140 -18.03 -4.12 1.31
N ALA A 141 -18.67 -4.63 2.35
CA ALA A 141 -18.07 -4.97 3.63
C ALA A 141 -18.05 -6.49 3.81
N LEU A 142 -17.04 -7.00 4.51
CA LEU A 142 -17.04 -8.41 4.89
C LEU A 142 -18.16 -8.67 5.91
N THR A 143 -18.79 -9.82 5.80
CA THR A 143 -19.68 -10.31 6.86
C THR A 143 -18.84 -10.93 7.98
N ASP A 144 -19.39 -11.01 9.19
CA ASP A 144 -18.74 -11.63 10.36
C ASP A 144 -18.39 -13.12 10.18
N TYR A 145 -19.07 -13.79 9.24
CA TYR A 145 -18.82 -15.18 8.85
C TYR A 145 -18.06 -15.33 7.53
N SER A 146 -17.51 -14.26 6.98
CA SER A 146 -16.73 -14.34 5.73
C SER A 146 -15.51 -15.23 5.86
N LEU A 147 -15.32 -16.11 4.88
CA LEU A 147 -14.08 -16.86 4.72
C LEU A 147 -13.08 -15.98 3.98
N ILE A 148 -12.06 -15.53 4.68
CA ILE A 148 -11.01 -14.73 4.08
C ILE A 148 -10.01 -15.67 3.42
N PRO A 149 -9.69 -15.51 2.12
CA PRO A 149 -8.67 -16.31 1.46
C PRO A 149 -7.33 -16.28 2.19
N ALA A 150 -6.60 -17.39 2.17
CA ALA A 150 -5.28 -17.47 2.76
C ALA A 150 -4.36 -16.39 2.17
N GLY A 151 -3.70 -15.61 3.04
CA GLY A 151 -2.81 -14.51 2.65
C GLY A 151 -3.44 -13.12 2.70
N LEU A 152 -4.77 -13.01 2.87
CA LEU A 152 -5.37 -11.73 3.22
C LEU A 152 -5.41 -11.58 4.75
N PRO A 153 -5.01 -10.42 5.30
CA PRO A 153 -5.12 -10.19 6.74
C PRO A 153 -6.61 -10.22 7.16
N ARG A 154 -6.90 -10.85 8.28
CA ARG A 154 -8.23 -10.83 8.89
C ARG A 154 -8.50 -9.47 9.54
N PRO A 155 -9.74 -9.02 9.56
CA PRO A 155 -10.13 -7.83 10.31
C PRO A 155 -9.87 -7.98 11.81
#